data_bcbf8f69084eb7d2bb283d5b8ca23564
#
_entry.id   bcbf8f69084eb7d2bb283d5b8ca23564
#
_cell.length_a   1.000
_cell.length_b   1.000
_cell.length_c   1.000
_cell.angle_alpha   90.00
_cell.angle_beta   90.00
_cell.angle_gamma   90.00
#
_symmetry.space_group_name_H-M   'P 1'
#
loop_
_entity.id
_entity.type
_entity.pdbx_description
1 polymer ?
#
loop_
_entity_poly.entity_id
_entity_poly.type
_entity_poly.pdbx_seq_one_letter_code
_entity_poly.pdbx_strand_id
1 'polypeptide(L)'
;MSKKILRYTGTFAAVLGLFWTLLILTSLIPNGQIKKNLQKSEEFYKSAEAFSFEQGQKMHTVSDNYADAILLNILWNIDSKQPVLTSLDTKYCDGGDYGVNWGLHQALNGKKANCDYSRYWHGSVIFLRPLLLITDVQGIKNIGLAAVLLLAVCNLLLLLKKKQYFVAVSVAISLLCVHIWDVRLSLEYLPAFLVSLTMCLLFLGLEKKGDDTLMMLSVVSGVSIAFFDFLTSETLAILLPLILVVLVRWQDGRLGTFPENIRWLVRCVCCWGISYVMTFLVKWTAASVATGENKFHSAIQSAGVRFAGTSQEENLPLFKQIPYAVFANISTLFGGEGRVDFGKILIGLLIVLLIFGGGYYLLHGKEKQKDVTRTVLVLGAVPYLRYLILNNHSYLHEFFTYRAQAVTIIALCAVVWCNRESQLFRGKTQSSKAKSSKMQGTKNASAKKKGGRR
;
A
#
# COMPACT_ATOMS: atom_id res chain seq x y z
N MET A 1 -2.50 -28.90 -13.05
CA MET A 1 -2.09 -28.28 -11.78
C MET A 1 -0.59 -28.04 -11.70
N SER A 2 0.24 -29.03 -12.02
CA SER A 2 1.72 -28.97 -11.96
C SER A 2 2.36 -27.80 -12.76
N LYS A 3 1.98 -27.58 -14.03
CA LYS A 3 2.56 -26.52 -14.88
C LYS A 3 2.29 -25.09 -14.35
N LYS A 4 1.13 -24.84 -13.73
CA LYS A 4 0.81 -23.52 -13.14
C LYS A 4 1.62 -23.26 -11.86
N ILE A 5 1.73 -24.26 -11.00
CA ILE A 5 2.55 -24.18 -9.78
C ILE A 5 4.00 -23.90 -10.16
N LEU A 6 4.55 -24.64 -11.13
CA LEU A 6 5.93 -24.42 -11.60
C LEU A 6 6.14 -22.99 -12.13
N ARG A 7 5.16 -22.42 -12.85
CA ARG A 7 5.24 -21.03 -13.31
C ARG A 7 5.26 -20.02 -12.15
N TYR A 8 4.40 -20.18 -11.14
CA TYR A 8 4.36 -19.28 -9.99
C TYR A 8 5.63 -19.39 -9.14
N THR A 9 6.11 -20.62 -8.89
CA THR A 9 7.37 -20.85 -8.17
C THR A 9 8.57 -20.32 -8.96
N GLY A 10 8.60 -20.52 -10.27
CA GLY A 10 9.64 -19.95 -11.14
C GLY A 10 9.63 -18.42 -11.16
N THR A 11 8.43 -17.79 -11.19
CA THR A 11 8.29 -16.33 -11.08
C THR A 11 8.79 -15.83 -9.72
N PHE A 12 8.41 -16.50 -8.63
CA PHE A 12 8.89 -16.18 -7.29
C PHE A 12 10.42 -16.22 -7.20
N ALA A 13 11.03 -17.33 -7.64
CA ALA A 13 12.47 -17.53 -7.59
C ALA A 13 13.23 -16.52 -8.48
N ALA A 14 12.70 -16.22 -9.66
CA ALA A 14 13.32 -15.26 -10.59
C ALA A 14 13.30 -13.83 -10.03
N VAL A 15 12.16 -13.38 -9.47
CA VAL A 15 12.03 -12.03 -8.92
C VAL A 15 12.87 -11.86 -7.65
N LEU A 16 12.81 -12.83 -6.73
CA LEU A 16 13.60 -12.78 -5.50
C LEU A 16 15.11 -12.87 -5.81
N GLY A 17 15.50 -13.77 -6.72
CA GLY A 17 16.88 -13.90 -7.17
C GLY A 17 17.41 -12.61 -7.81
N LEU A 18 16.60 -11.95 -8.65
CA LEU A 18 16.95 -10.66 -9.24
C LEU A 18 17.17 -9.59 -8.15
N PHE A 19 16.24 -9.45 -7.22
CA PHE A 19 16.35 -8.44 -6.16
C PHE A 19 17.55 -8.72 -5.23
N TRP A 20 17.77 -9.96 -4.85
CA TRP A 20 18.93 -10.32 -4.03
C TRP A 20 20.24 -10.07 -4.76
N THR A 21 20.31 -10.40 -6.06
CA THR A 21 21.48 -10.07 -6.89
C THR A 21 21.75 -8.57 -6.94
N LEU A 22 20.70 -7.74 -7.13
CA LEU A 22 20.84 -6.29 -7.11
C LEU A 22 21.32 -5.78 -5.73
N LEU A 23 20.81 -6.36 -4.64
CA LEU A 23 21.24 -6.03 -3.29
C LEU A 23 22.72 -6.34 -3.07
N ILE A 24 23.20 -7.51 -3.54
CA ILE A 24 24.62 -7.88 -3.49
C ILE A 24 25.46 -6.93 -4.33
N LEU A 25 25.05 -6.60 -5.55
CA LEU A 25 25.78 -5.68 -6.43
C LEU A 25 25.92 -4.28 -5.82
N THR A 26 24.85 -3.75 -5.22
CA THR A 26 24.93 -2.44 -4.55
C THR A 26 25.74 -2.48 -3.26
N SER A 27 25.80 -3.63 -2.59
CA SER A 27 26.63 -3.85 -1.41
C SER A 27 28.13 -3.83 -1.75
N LEU A 28 28.53 -4.01 -3.01
CA LEU A 28 29.93 -3.87 -3.47
C LEU A 28 30.43 -2.41 -3.45
N ILE A 29 29.54 -1.42 -3.39
CA ILE A 29 29.95 -0.01 -3.30
C ILE A 29 30.72 0.21 -1.98
N PRO A 30 32.00 0.68 -2.01
CA PRO A 30 32.77 0.87 -0.80
C PRO A 30 32.20 1.99 0.10
N ASN A 31 32.22 1.77 1.42
CA ASN A 31 31.71 2.76 2.39
C ASN A 31 32.40 4.13 2.27
N GLY A 32 33.70 4.16 1.90
CA GLY A 32 34.43 5.40 1.67
C GLY A 32 33.81 6.32 0.64
N GLN A 33 33.14 5.76 -0.39
CA GLN A 33 32.51 6.56 -1.44
C GLN A 33 31.22 7.23 -0.99
N ILE A 34 30.46 6.60 -0.09
CA ILE A 34 29.19 7.15 0.43
C ILE A 34 29.37 7.97 1.70
N LYS A 35 30.57 7.92 2.32
CA LYS A 35 30.85 8.51 3.64
C LYS A 35 30.47 9.99 3.74
N LYS A 36 30.84 10.80 2.76
CA LYS A 36 30.59 12.25 2.75
C LYS A 36 29.11 12.60 2.88
N ASN A 37 28.29 11.99 2.04
CA ASN A 37 26.84 12.27 2.02
C ASN A 37 26.13 11.60 3.20
N LEU A 38 26.66 10.48 3.69
CA LEU A 38 26.13 9.84 4.89
C LEU A 38 26.43 10.64 6.16
N GLN A 39 27.65 11.24 6.29
CA GLN A 39 27.97 12.16 7.38
C GLN A 39 27.07 13.40 7.36
N LYS A 40 26.83 13.98 6.18
CA LYS A 40 25.88 15.09 6.05
C LYS A 40 24.45 14.69 6.45
N SER A 41 24.04 13.46 6.17
CA SER A 41 22.76 12.92 6.62
C SER A 41 22.73 12.72 8.14
N GLU A 42 23.82 12.25 8.73
CA GLU A 42 23.97 12.02 10.16
C GLU A 42 23.83 13.33 10.96
N GLU A 43 24.41 14.43 10.49
CA GLU A 43 24.30 15.75 11.13
C GLU A 43 22.84 16.14 11.37
N PHE A 44 21.94 15.81 10.43
CA PHE A 44 20.51 16.02 10.58
C PHE A 44 19.92 15.12 11.68
N TYR A 45 20.18 13.81 11.64
CA TYR A 45 19.56 12.86 12.59
C TYR A 45 20.14 12.97 13.99
N LYS A 46 21.39 13.34 14.16
CA LYS A 46 22.06 13.50 15.45
C LYS A 46 21.32 14.43 16.42
N SER A 47 20.71 15.50 15.89
CA SER A 47 19.95 16.49 16.65
C SER A 47 18.43 16.31 16.54
N ALA A 48 17.95 15.40 15.69
CA ALA A 48 16.53 15.19 15.49
C ALA A 48 15.95 14.24 16.54
N GLU A 49 14.73 14.51 16.99
CA GLU A 49 13.97 13.54 17.77
C GLU A 49 13.67 12.29 16.95
N ALA A 50 13.59 11.13 17.60
CA ALA A 50 13.28 9.86 16.96
C ALA A 50 11.95 9.94 16.22
N PHE A 51 10.94 10.54 16.85
CA PHE A 51 9.63 10.84 16.30
C PHE A 51 9.23 12.26 16.67
N SER A 52 8.59 12.98 15.77
CA SER A 52 8.03 14.29 16.10
C SER A 52 6.59 14.13 16.54
N PHE A 53 6.35 14.22 17.85
CA PHE A 53 5.03 14.16 18.48
C PHE A 53 4.70 15.46 19.24
N GLU A 54 4.93 16.61 18.63
CA GLU A 54 4.62 17.89 19.26
C GLU A 54 3.10 18.08 19.48
N GLN A 55 2.72 18.75 20.56
CA GLN A 55 1.32 19.05 20.83
C GLN A 55 0.72 19.91 19.69
N GLY A 56 -0.44 19.52 19.17
CA GLY A 56 -1.08 20.16 18.03
C GLY A 56 -0.53 19.72 16.67
N GLN A 57 0.45 18.81 16.62
CA GLN A 57 0.93 18.24 15.37
C GLN A 57 -0.07 17.21 14.82
N LYS A 58 -0.35 17.31 13.53
CA LYS A 58 -1.18 16.30 12.83
C LYS A 58 -0.43 15.01 12.66
N MET A 59 -1.04 13.89 13.03
CA MET A 59 -0.36 12.58 13.02
C MET A 59 0.19 12.19 11.65
N HIS A 60 -0.45 12.56 10.54
CA HIS A 60 0.07 12.25 9.21
C HIS A 60 1.36 12.99 8.84
N THR A 61 1.76 14.05 9.59
CA THR A 61 3.00 14.81 9.35
C THR A 61 4.17 14.36 10.24
N VAL A 62 4.02 13.28 10.99
CA VAL A 62 5.10 12.72 11.81
C VAL A 62 6.23 12.16 10.93
N SER A 63 7.44 12.58 11.22
CA SER A 63 8.67 12.03 10.62
C SER A 63 9.16 10.85 11.44
N ASP A 64 9.45 9.73 10.78
CA ASP A 64 10.10 8.58 11.41
C ASP A 64 11.61 8.66 11.22
N ASN A 65 12.24 9.50 12.03
CA ASN A 65 13.70 9.66 12.03
C ASN A 65 14.39 8.43 12.64
N TYR A 66 13.68 7.69 13.51
CA TYR A 66 14.16 6.46 14.12
C TYR A 66 14.42 5.38 13.07
N ALA A 67 13.45 5.10 12.21
CA ALA A 67 13.58 4.12 11.14
C ALA A 67 14.63 4.54 10.10
N ASP A 68 14.65 5.81 9.75
CA ASP A 68 15.66 6.37 8.83
C ASP A 68 17.09 6.21 9.35
N ALA A 69 17.31 6.53 10.63
CA ALA A 69 18.62 6.40 11.27
C ALA A 69 19.10 4.94 11.33
N ILE A 70 18.19 3.99 11.64
CA ILE A 70 18.50 2.55 11.58
C ILE A 70 18.88 2.15 10.16
N LEU A 71 18.12 2.56 9.17
CA LEU A 71 18.36 2.17 7.78
C LEU A 71 19.71 2.70 7.28
N LEU A 72 20.04 3.95 7.56
CA LEU A 72 21.35 4.54 7.23
C LEU A 72 22.51 3.86 7.99
N ASN A 73 22.27 3.46 9.23
CA ASN A 73 23.23 2.73 10.04
C ASN A 73 23.49 1.32 9.46
N ILE A 74 22.44 0.60 9.04
CA ILE A 74 22.57 -0.67 8.31
C ILE A 74 23.38 -0.48 7.03
N LEU A 75 23.07 0.56 6.25
CA LEU A 75 23.84 0.89 5.03
C LEU A 75 25.33 1.06 5.29
N TRP A 76 25.70 1.71 6.40
CA TRP A 76 27.07 1.90 6.80
C TRP A 76 27.76 0.61 7.26
N ASN A 77 27.02 -0.30 7.90
CA ASN A 77 27.56 -1.57 8.39
C ASN A 77 27.68 -2.65 7.30
N ILE A 78 27.32 -2.37 6.05
CA ILE A 78 27.58 -3.28 4.94
C ILE A 78 29.09 -3.34 4.64
N ASP A 79 29.66 -4.55 4.71
CA ASP A 79 31.04 -4.80 4.29
C ASP A 79 31.08 -5.16 2.80
N SER A 80 31.64 -4.27 1.99
CA SER A 80 31.79 -4.47 0.55
C SER A 80 32.73 -5.63 0.18
N LYS A 81 33.55 -6.14 1.12
CA LYS A 81 34.38 -7.34 0.94
C LYS A 81 33.60 -8.63 1.17
N GLN A 82 32.45 -8.57 1.88
CA GLN A 82 31.58 -9.70 2.18
C GLN A 82 30.13 -9.39 1.81
N PRO A 83 29.82 -9.01 0.55
CA PRO A 83 28.52 -8.45 0.17
C PRO A 83 27.38 -9.46 0.32
N VAL A 84 27.62 -10.75 0.12
CA VAL A 84 26.62 -11.80 0.29
C VAL A 84 26.26 -11.96 1.77
N LEU A 85 27.27 -12.09 2.64
CA LEU A 85 27.05 -12.26 4.08
C LEU A 85 26.32 -11.04 4.65
N THR A 86 26.80 -9.83 4.38
CA THR A 86 26.21 -8.61 4.95
C THR A 86 24.83 -8.26 4.39
N SER A 87 24.48 -8.77 3.18
CA SER A 87 23.09 -8.70 2.68
C SER A 87 22.13 -9.59 3.47
N LEU A 88 22.63 -10.62 4.15
CA LEU A 88 21.85 -11.57 4.94
C LEU A 88 21.92 -11.24 6.44
N ASP A 89 23.08 -10.92 6.97
CA ASP A 89 23.34 -10.60 8.39
C ASP A 89 23.38 -9.08 8.59
N THR A 90 22.20 -8.45 8.52
CA THR A 90 22.07 -7.01 8.67
C THR A 90 22.08 -6.61 10.15
N LYS A 91 22.94 -5.66 10.50
CA LYS A 91 23.14 -5.17 11.88
C LYS A 91 23.22 -3.65 11.92
N TYR A 92 22.90 -3.07 13.08
CA TYR A 92 23.05 -1.64 13.35
C TYR A 92 23.60 -1.39 14.77
N CYS A 93 24.05 -0.18 15.04
CA CYS A 93 24.43 0.29 16.36
C CYS A 93 23.26 1.03 17.00
N ASP A 94 22.82 0.61 18.19
CA ASP A 94 21.61 1.14 18.86
C ASP A 94 21.81 2.51 19.54
N GLY A 95 23.05 2.96 19.70
CA GLY A 95 23.36 4.22 20.37
C GLY A 95 23.32 4.18 21.90
N GLY A 96 22.82 3.10 22.52
CA GLY A 96 22.66 2.98 23.97
C GLY A 96 21.67 4.02 24.52
N ASP A 97 21.99 4.63 25.65
CA ASP A 97 21.12 5.62 26.34
C ASP A 97 20.81 6.87 25.50
N TYR A 98 21.60 7.14 24.45
CA TYR A 98 21.38 8.28 23.55
C TYR A 98 20.46 7.97 22.37
N GLY A 99 19.97 6.74 22.28
CA GLY A 99 19.02 6.31 21.27
C GLY A 99 19.60 6.07 19.87
N VAL A 100 18.76 5.58 18.99
CA VAL A 100 19.14 5.06 17.65
C VAL A 100 19.71 6.12 16.73
N ASN A 101 19.21 7.36 16.79
CA ASN A 101 19.72 8.47 15.97
C ASN A 101 21.20 8.74 16.30
N TRP A 102 21.58 8.68 17.58
CA TRP A 102 22.96 8.75 18.02
C TRP A 102 23.77 7.50 17.65
N GLY A 103 23.11 6.35 17.52
CA GLY A 103 23.74 5.10 17.05
C GLY A 103 24.35 5.22 15.66
N LEU A 104 23.72 5.98 14.74
CA LEU A 104 24.30 6.29 13.44
C LEU A 104 25.60 7.09 13.58
N HIS A 105 25.62 8.10 14.46
CA HIS A 105 26.83 8.88 14.76
C HIS A 105 27.96 7.99 15.30
N GLN A 106 27.66 7.10 16.25
CA GLN A 106 28.64 6.18 16.84
C GLN A 106 29.19 5.19 15.79
N ALA A 107 28.31 4.65 14.92
CA ALA A 107 28.72 3.74 13.84
C ALA A 107 29.71 4.43 12.86
N LEU A 108 29.44 5.67 12.46
CA LEU A 108 30.32 6.46 11.59
C LEU A 108 31.67 6.76 12.25
N ASN A 109 31.72 6.79 13.58
CA ASN A 109 32.95 6.97 14.38
C ASN A 109 33.60 5.65 14.82
N GLY A 110 33.24 4.52 14.20
CA GLY A 110 33.91 3.23 14.33
C GLY A 110 33.33 2.29 15.41
N LYS A 111 32.21 2.62 16.09
CA LYS A 111 31.54 1.68 16.97
C LYS A 111 30.95 0.53 16.14
N LYS A 112 31.23 -0.70 16.56
CA LYS A 112 30.70 -1.89 15.90
C LYS A 112 29.19 -2.02 16.14
N ALA A 113 28.49 -2.53 15.14
CA ALA A 113 27.08 -2.87 15.26
C ALA A 113 26.84 -3.93 16.36
N ASN A 114 25.83 -3.71 17.19
CA ASN A 114 25.49 -4.54 18.35
C ASN A 114 24.06 -5.08 18.32
N CYS A 115 23.23 -4.63 17.39
CA CYS A 115 21.84 -5.07 17.24
C CYS A 115 21.61 -5.81 15.93
N ASP A 116 21.03 -7.02 16.02
CA ASP A 116 20.61 -7.81 14.86
C ASP A 116 19.31 -7.26 14.28
N TYR A 117 19.28 -7.09 12.94
CA TYR A 117 18.10 -6.66 12.21
C TYR A 117 17.84 -7.52 10.96
N SER A 118 18.33 -8.77 10.97
CA SER A 118 18.30 -9.71 9.84
C SER A 118 16.88 -10.22 9.50
N ARG A 119 15.86 -9.81 10.27
CA ARG A 119 14.46 -10.20 10.02
C ARG A 119 13.85 -9.63 8.74
N TYR A 120 14.43 -8.55 8.17
CA TYR A 120 14.02 -7.93 6.91
C TYR A 120 15.10 -8.04 5.83
N TRP A 121 14.70 -7.91 4.57
CA TRP A 121 15.62 -7.88 3.42
C TRP A 121 16.37 -6.56 3.28
N HIS A 122 15.80 -5.47 3.76
CA HIS A 122 16.32 -4.11 3.57
C HIS A 122 16.56 -3.75 2.10
N GLY A 123 15.60 -4.13 1.23
CA GLY A 123 15.71 -3.95 -0.23
C GLY A 123 15.95 -2.51 -0.66
N SER A 124 15.55 -1.52 0.14
CA SER A 124 15.82 -0.09 -0.10
C SER A 124 17.29 0.23 -0.27
N VAL A 125 18.21 -0.60 0.27
CA VAL A 125 19.67 -0.50 0.07
C VAL A 125 20.04 -0.45 -1.41
N ILE A 126 19.30 -1.17 -2.28
CA ILE A 126 19.50 -1.20 -3.74
C ILE A 126 19.51 0.21 -4.33
N PHE A 127 18.69 1.10 -3.81
CA PHE A 127 18.56 2.48 -4.28
C PHE A 127 19.36 3.46 -3.42
N LEU A 128 19.37 3.27 -2.10
CA LEU A 128 19.94 4.24 -1.17
C LEU A 128 21.46 4.32 -1.28
N ARG A 129 22.19 3.19 -1.39
CA ARG A 129 23.65 3.23 -1.53
C ARG A 129 24.12 3.94 -2.79
N PRO A 130 23.58 3.65 -4.00
CA PRO A 130 23.92 4.43 -5.19
C PRO A 130 23.55 5.91 -5.09
N LEU A 131 22.39 6.24 -4.51
CA LEU A 131 21.96 7.63 -4.34
C LEU A 131 22.87 8.40 -3.36
N LEU A 132 23.38 7.75 -2.33
CA LEU A 132 24.36 8.35 -1.42
C LEU A 132 25.72 8.69 -2.08
N LEU A 133 26.01 8.20 -3.29
CA LEU A 133 27.14 8.67 -4.08
C LEU A 133 26.98 10.13 -4.55
N ILE A 134 25.75 10.58 -4.74
CA ILE A 134 25.43 11.86 -5.39
C ILE A 134 24.74 12.86 -4.46
N THR A 135 24.01 12.40 -3.43
CA THR A 135 23.26 13.30 -2.53
C THR A 135 23.12 12.72 -1.12
N ASP A 136 22.72 13.56 -0.17
CA ASP A 136 22.39 13.18 1.21
C ASP A 136 20.94 12.65 1.32
N VAL A 137 20.52 12.30 2.54
CA VAL A 137 19.19 11.73 2.82
C VAL A 137 18.03 12.66 2.40
N GLN A 138 18.17 13.97 2.55
CA GLN A 138 17.13 14.91 2.16
C GLN A 138 16.94 14.93 0.63
N GLY A 139 18.04 14.90 -0.13
CA GLY A 139 18.00 14.74 -1.57
C GLY A 139 17.36 13.40 -1.98
N ILE A 140 17.69 12.30 -1.29
CA ILE A 140 17.10 10.99 -1.54
C ILE A 140 15.58 11.00 -1.28
N LYS A 141 15.12 11.59 -0.18
CA LYS A 141 13.69 11.75 0.12
C LYS A 141 12.95 12.53 -0.97
N ASN A 142 13.56 13.60 -1.48
CA ASN A 142 12.98 14.40 -2.57
C ASN A 142 12.93 13.62 -3.90
N ILE A 143 13.98 12.86 -4.24
CA ILE A 143 14.00 11.96 -5.41
C ILE A 143 12.92 10.89 -5.25
N GLY A 144 12.78 10.31 -4.07
CA GLY A 144 11.75 9.33 -3.76
C GLY A 144 10.33 9.89 -3.94
N LEU A 145 10.06 11.08 -3.42
CA LEU A 145 8.78 11.77 -3.64
C LEU A 145 8.53 12.02 -5.13
N ALA A 146 9.52 12.51 -5.86
CA ALA A 146 9.39 12.75 -7.30
C ALA A 146 9.05 11.45 -8.06
N ALA A 147 9.69 10.33 -7.70
CA ALA A 147 9.40 9.03 -8.29
C ALA A 147 7.95 8.56 -7.97
N VAL A 148 7.49 8.72 -6.72
CA VAL A 148 6.11 8.38 -6.33
C VAL A 148 5.09 9.23 -7.10
N LEU A 149 5.31 10.54 -7.20
CA LEU A 149 4.43 11.45 -7.94
C LEU A 149 4.43 11.14 -9.44
N LEU A 150 5.59 10.83 -10.02
CA LEU A 150 5.69 10.41 -11.42
C LEU A 150 4.87 9.14 -11.68
N LEU A 151 5.00 8.11 -10.82
CA LEU A 151 4.21 6.89 -10.93
C LEU A 151 2.72 7.15 -10.75
N ALA A 152 2.32 8.05 -9.84
CA ALA A 152 0.93 8.46 -9.68
C ALA A 152 0.39 9.10 -10.97
N VAL A 153 1.13 10.05 -11.55
CA VAL A 153 0.78 10.69 -12.83
C VAL A 153 0.69 9.66 -13.97
N CYS A 154 1.65 8.73 -14.07
CA CYS A 154 1.62 7.66 -15.07
C CYS A 154 0.35 6.79 -14.95
N ASN A 155 -0.07 6.45 -13.72
CA ASN A 155 -1.33 5.72 -13.48
C ASN A 155 -2.55 6.52 -13.93
N LEU A 156 -2.62 7.81 -13.57
CA LEU A 156 -3.72 8.68 -13.99
C LEU A 156 -3.77 8.79 -15.53
N LEU A 157 -2.64 9.04 -16.19
CA LEU A 157 -2.56 9.10 -17.65
C LEU A 157 -2.96 7.78 -18.33
N LEU A 158 -2.56 6.63 -17.77
CA LEU A 158 -2.98 5.32 -18.27
C LEU A 158 -4.49 5.12 -18.15
N LEU A 159 -5.10 5.51 -17.03
CA LEU A 159 -6.54 5.46 -16.83
C LEU A 159 -7.28 6.39 -17.78
N LEU A 160 -6.80 7.62 -17.97
CA LEU A 160 -7.36 8.59 -18.93
C LEU A 160 -7.27 8.05 -20.36
N LYS A 161 -6.13 7.49 -20.77
CA LYS A 161 -5.95 6.83 -22.08
C LYS A 161 -6.93 5.68 -22.29
N LYS A 162 -7.24 4.93 -21.21
CA LYS A 162 -8.26 3.87 -21.22
C LYS A 162 -9.71 4.42 -21.14
N LYS A 163 -9.91 5.74 -21.11
CA LYS A 163 -11.21 6.42 -20.92
C LYS A 163 -11.90 6.07 -19.58
N GLN A 164 -11.12 5.72 -18.56
CA GLN A 164 -11.56 5.37 -17.22
C GLN A 164 -11.57 6.61 -16.31
N TYR A 165 -12.26 7.68 -16.75
CA TYR A 165 -12.20 9.01 -16.12
C TYR A 165 -12.59 8.99 -14.64
N PHE A 166 -13.65 8.27 -14.31
CA PHE A 166 -14.11 8.16 -12.93
C PHE A 166 -13.07 7.46 -12.03
N VAL A 167 -12.47 6.36 -12.52
CA VAL A 167 -11.44 5.64 -11.77
C VAL A 167 -10.22 6.55 -11.55
N ALA A 168 -9.83 7.32 -12.57
CA ALA A 168 -8.75 8.30 -12.44
C ALA A 168 -9.04 9.36 -11.36
N VAL A 169 -10.26 9.92 -11.34
CA VAL A 169 -10.67 10.89 -10.32
C VAL A 169 -10.68 10.25 -8.93
N SER A 170 -11.19 9.03 -8.79
CA SER A 170 -11.20 8.31 -7.51
C SER A 170 -9.78 8.05 -6.98
N VAL A 171 -8.85 7.68 -7.85
CA VAL A 171 -7.43 7.51 -7.50
C VAL A 171 -6.83 8.85 -7.06
N ALA A 172 -7.05 9.94 -7.81
CA ALA A 172 -6.55 11.26 -7.44
C ALA A 172 -7.07 11.70 -6.06
N ILE A 173 -8.38 11.58 -5.82
CA ILE A 173 -8.99 11.89 -4.52
C ILE A 173 -8.35 11.03 -3.41
N SER A 174 -8.19 9.74 -3.65
CA SER A 174 -7.61 8.81 -2.68
C SER A 174 -6.18 9.20 -2.31
N LEU A 175 -5.32 9.47 -3.30
CA LEU A 175 -3.93 9.86 -3.07
C LEU A 175 -3.81 11.20 -2.34
N LEU A 176 -4.72 12.15 -2.62
CA LEU A 176 -4.80 13.43 -1.90
C LEU A 176 -5.23 13.22 -0.44
N CYS A 177 -6.26 12.39 -0.19
CA CYS A 177 -6.75 12.13 1.16
C CYS A 177 -5.73 11.40 2.05
N VAL A 178 -4.87 10.55 1.47
CA VAL A 178 -3.80 9.88 2.24
C VAL A 178 -2.50 10.68 2.26
N HIS A 179 -2.54 11.94 1.88
CA HIS A 179 -1.40 12.88 1.94
C HIS A 179 -0.15 12.30 1.28
N ILE A 180 -0.27 11.93 -0.01
CA ILE A 180 0.82 11.25 -0.75
C ILE A 180 2.15 12.01 -0.72
N TRP A 181 2.14 13.33 -0.55
CA TRP A 181 3.34 14.18 -0.46
C TRP A 181 4.12 13.97 0.84
N ASP A 182 3.47 13.45 1.90
CA ASP A 182 4.11 13.20 3.20
C ASP A 182 4.95 11.90 3.22
N VAL A 183 4.98 11.14 2.12
CA VAL A 183 5.89 9.98 2.00
C VAL A 183 7.37 10.37 2.06
N ARG A 184 7.71 11.64 1.84
CA ARG A 184 9.07 12.19 2.00
C ARG A 184 9.51 12.33 3.45
N LEU A 185 8.60 12.21 4.42
CA LEU A 185 8.92 12.39 5.84
C LEU A 185 9.77 11.25 6.39
N SER A 186 9.73 10.05 5.76
CA SER A 186 10.63 8.94 6.06
C SER A 186 10.97 8.14 4.82
N LEU A 187 12.17 7.55 4.80
CA LEU A 187 12.62 6.62 3.75
C LEU A 187 11.76 5.37 3.73
N GLU A 188 11.24 4.94 4.87
CA GLU A 188 10.42 3.74 4.96
C GLU A 188 8.98 3.93 4.45
N TYR A 189 8.49 5.18 4.27
CA TYR A 189 7.15 5.40 3.70
C TYR A 189 7.13 5.24 2.17
N LEU A 190 8.27 5.35 1.51
CA LEU A 190 8.39 5.34 0.05
C LEU A 190 8.08 3.97 -0.59
N PRO A 191 8.61 2.82 -0.07
CA PRO A 191 8.49 1.53 -0.74
C PRO A 191 7.06 1.08 -0.98
N ALA A 192 6.16 1.28 -0.01
CA ALA A 192 4.76 0.89 -0.14
C ALA A 192 4.09 1.54 -1.36
N PHE A 193 4.33 2.86 -1.57
CA PHE A 193 3.77 3.57 -2.74
C PHE A 193 4.50 3.26 -4.04
N LEU A 194 5.83 3.17 -4.02
CA LEU A 194 6.61 2.82 -5.22
C LEU A 194 6.19 1.45 -5.77
N VAL A 195 6.10 0.44 -4.91
CA VAL A 195 5.66 -0.90 -5.31
C VAL A 195 4.19 -0.87 -5.73
N SER A 196 3.29 -0.29 -4.93
CA SER A 196 1.85 -0.29 -5.22
C SER A 196 1.51 0.40 -6.53
N LEU A 197 2.06 1.58 -6.78
CA LEU A 197 1.79 2.33 -8.02
C LEU A 197 2.42 1.65 -9.24
N THR A 198 3.59 1.02 -9.09
CA THR A 198 4.18 0.18 -10.14
C THR A 198 3.28 -1.02 -10.44
N MET A 199 2.78 -1.71 -9.42
CA MET A 199 1.84 -2.82 -9.60
C MET A 199 0.54 -2.37 -10.25
N CYS A 200 0.02 -1.18 -9.93
CA CYS A 200 -1.16 -0.64 -10.62
C CYS A 200 -0.92 -0.50 -12.14
N LEU A 201 0.22 0.04 -12.57
CA LEU A 201 0.57 0.12 -13.99
C LEU A 201 0.63 -1.25 -14.66
N LEU A 202 1.26 -2.23 -14.01
CA LEU A 202 1.39 -3.59 -14.54
C LEU A 202 0.03 -4.31 -14.62
N PHE A 203 -0.78 -4.24 -13.55
CA PHE A 203 -2.11 -4.84 -13.52
C PHE A 203 -3.02 -4.21 -14.58
N LEU A 204 -3.10 -2.87 -14.64
CA LEU A 204 -3.89 -2.15 -15.65
C LEU A 204 -3.39 -2.38 -17.07
N GLY A 205 -2.07 -2.52 -17.26
CA GLY A 205 -1.47 -2.81 -18.56
C GLY A 205 -1.77 -4.24 -19.07
N LEU A 206 -1.85 -5.20 -18.16
CA LEU A 206 -1.93 -6.62 -18.50
C LEU A 206 -3.28 -7.30 -18.15
N GLU A 207 -4.27 -6.56 -17.61
CA GLU A 207 -5.56 -7.10 -17.12
C GLU A 207 -6.35 -7.87 -18.19
N LYS A 208 -6.16 -7.52 -19.48
CA LYS A 208 -6.81 -8.22 -20.61
C LYS A 208 -6.17 -9.58 -20.94
N LYS A 209 -4.98 -9.89 -20.42
CA LYS A 209 -4.31 -11.18 -20.63
C LYS A 209 -4.88 -12.32 -19.78
N GLY A 210 -5.82 -12.02 -18.88
CA GLY A 210 -6.57 -13.00 -18.08
C GLY A 210 -6.07 -13.16 -16.65
N ASP A 211 -6.84 -13.90 -15.85
CA ASP A 211 -6.65 -14.02 -14.40
C ASP A 211 -5.33 -14.71 -14.01
N ASP A 212 -4.84 -15.67 -14.82
CA ASP A 212 -3.55 -16.31 -14.57
C ASP A 212 -2.38 -15.31 -14.60
N THR A 213 -2.47 -14.27 -15.46
CA THR A 213 -1.48 -13.18 -15.51
C THR A 213 -1.57 -12.32 -14.25
N LEU A 214 -2.79 -12.00 -13.78
CA LEU A 214 -2.99 -11.24 -12.56
C LEU A 214 -2.49 -12.00 -11.33
N MET A 215 -2.68 -13.32 -11.26
CA MET A 215 -2.11 -14.16 -10.21
C MET A 215 -0.57 -14.16 -10.23
N MET A 216 0.07 -14.21 -11.42
CA MET A 216 1.53 -14.05 -11.50
C MET A 216 2.01 -12.68 -11.05
N LEU A 217 1.30 -11.60 -11.44
CA LEU A 217 1.60 -10.25 -10.95
C LEU A 217 1.40 -10.14 -9.44
N SER A 218 0.46 -10.89 -8.86
CA SER A 218 0.28 -10.96 -7.41
C SER A 218 1.49 -11.62 -6.72
N VAL A 219 2.08 -12.65 -7.32
CA VAL A 219 3.35 -13.22 -6.83
C VAL A 219 4.47 -12.17 -6.87
N VAL A 220 4.63 -11.47 -8.00
CA VAL A 220 5.62 -10.38 -8.13
C VAL A 220 5.40 -9.31 -7.07
N SER A 221 4.15 -8.89 -6.86
CA SER A 221 3.76 -7.89 -5.85
C SER A 221 4.12 -8.34 -4.43
N GLY A 222 3.83 -9.61 -4.09
CA GLY A 222 4.13 -10.16 -2.75
C GLY A 222 5.63 -10.21 -2.47
N VAL A 223 6.44 -10.67 -3.44
CA VAL A 223 7.91 -10.65 -3.31
C VAL A 223 8.41 -9.22 -3.19
N SER A 224 7.96 -8.31 -4.06
CA SER A 224 8.45 -6.93 -4.07
C SER A 224 8.16 -6.23 -2.75
N ILE A 225 6.93 -6.31 -2.25
CA ILE A 225 6.59 -5.60 -1.02
C ILE A 225 7.30 -6.21 0.21
N ALA A 226 7.43 -7.54 0.29
CA ALA A 226 8.18 -8.19 1.37
C ALA A 226 9.68 -7.89 1.34
N PHE A 227 10.22 -7.58 0.15
CA PHE A 227 11.64 -7.28 -0.01
C PHE A 227 11.98 -5.81 0.31
N PHE A 228 11.08 -4.87 0.00
CA PHE A 228 11.35 -3.43 0.08
C PHE A 228 10.69 -2.73 1.28
N ASP A 229 9.54 -3.21 1.77
CA ASP A 229 8.75 -2.54 2.79
C ASP A 229 8.98 -3.11 4.20
N PHE A 230 8.71 -2.30 5.22
CA PHE A 230 8.86 -2.64 6.64
C PHE A 230 7.51 -2.75 7.38
N LEU A 231 6.48 -3.26 6.72
CA LEU A 231 5.10 -3.35 7.24
C LEU A 231 4.41 -1.97 7.35
N THR A 232 4.76 -1.01 6.52
CA THR A 232 4.15 0.33 6.58
C THR A 232 2.71 0.32 6.09
N SER A 233 2.51 -0.09 4.84
CA SER A 233 1.19 -0.21 4.20
C SER A 233 1.21 -1.29 3.13
N GLU A 234 1.76 -2.46 3.48
CA GLU A 234 2.07 -3.58 2.58
C GLU A 234 0.86 -4.06 1.76
N THR A 235 -0.34 -3.97 2.35
CA THR A 235 -1.58 -4.38 1.69
C THR A 235 -1.95 -3.53 0.48
N LEU A 236 -1.44 -2.28 0.39
CA LEU A 236 -1.63 -1.44 -0.80
C LEU A 236 -1.09 -2.10 -2.07
N ALA A 237 0.02 -2.83 -1.98
CA ALA A 237 0.66 -3.45 -3.13
C ALA A 237 -0.22 -4.46 -3.87
N ILE A 238 -1.23 -5.02 -3.21
CA ILE A 238 -2.19 -5.94 -3.82
C ILE A 238 -3.59 -5.33 -3.93
N LEU A 239 -4.09 -4.64 -2.90
CA LEU A 239 -5.47 -4.17 -2.88
C LEU A 239 -5.71 -3.02 -3.87
N LEU A 240 -4.74 -2.09 -3.98
CA LEU A 240 -4.87 -0.95 -4.88
C LEU A 240 -4.94 -1.39 -6.36
N PRO A 241 -4.03 -2.23 -6.90
CA PRO A 241 -4.19 -2.71 -8.28
C PRO A 241 -5.44 -3.57 -8.48
N LEU A 242 -5.86 -4.38 -7.50
CA LEU A 242 -7.06 -5.22 -7.64
C LEU A 242 -8.33 -4.39 -7.72
N ILE A 243 -8.51 -3.37 -6.88
CA ILE A 243 -9.71 -2.51 -6.94
C ILE A 243 -9.77 -1.75 -8.28
N LEU A 244 -8.64 -1.31 -8.81
CA LEU A 244 -8.58 -0.66 -10.12
C LEU A 244 -8.99 -1.62 -11.25
N VAL A 245 -8.52 -2.87 -11.23
CA VAL A 245 -8.93 -3.90 -12.19
C VAL A 245 -10.44 -4.18 -12.11
N VAL A 246 -10.99 -4.29 -10.90
CA VAL A 246 -12.44 -4.47 -10.69
C VAL A 246 -13.23 -3.35 -11.35
N LEU A 247 -12.84 -2.09 -11.09
CA LEU A 247 -13.55 -0.92 -11.64
C LEU A 247 -13.41 -0.81 -13.15
N VAL A 248 -12.23 -1.07 -13.71
CA VAL A 248 -12.00 -1.09 -15.16
C VAL A 248 -12.83 -2.19 -15.83
N ARG A 249 -12.81 -3.42 -15.28
CA ARG A 249 -13.63 -4.53 -15.79
C ARG A 249 -15.13 -4.23 -15.71
N TRP A 250 -15.58 -3.55 -14.67
CA TRP A 250 -16.97 -3.14 -14.53
C TRP A 250 -17.38 -2.12 -15.60
N GLN A 251 -16.60 -1.06 -15.80
CA GLN A 251 -16.87 -0.04 -16.82
C GLN A 251 -16.84 -0.61 -18.25
N ASP A 252 -15.95 -1.57 -18.50
CA ASP A 252 -15.86 -2.30 -19.77
C ASP A 252 -16.99 -3.38 -19.94
N GLY A 253 -17.85 -3.57 -18.94
CA GLY A 253 -18.91 -4.59 -18.97
C GLY A 253 -18.40 -6.03 -18.84
N ARG A 254 -17.16 -6.24 -18.38
CA ARG A 254 -16.47 -7.53 -18.26
C ARG A 254 -16.40 -8.08 -16.82
N LEU A 255 -16.96 -7.35 -15.85
CA LEU A 255 -17.00 -7.82 -14.47
C LEU A 255 -18.02 -8.94 -14.35
N GLY A 256 -17.66 -10.02 -13.66
CA GLY A 256 -18.53 -11.15 -13.35
C GLY A 256 -19.50 -10.87 -12.21
N THR A 257 -20.20 -11.91 -11.79
CA THR A 257 -21.04 -11.91 -10.58
C THR A 257 -20.17 -11.76 -9.33
N PHE A 258 -20.75 -11.34 -8.21
CA PHE A 258 -20.04 -11.17 -6.95
C PHE A 258 -19.25 -12.44 -6.52
N PRO A 259 -19.83 -13.67 -6.55
CA PRO A 259 -19.06 -14.88 -6.20
C PRO A 259 -17.88 -15.17 -7.15
N GLU A 260 -18.03 -14.88 -8.45
CA GLU A 260 -16.94 -15.02 -9.42
C GLU A 260 -15.83 -14.03 -9.14
N ASN A 261 -16.17 -12.78 -8.86
CA ASN A 261 -15.22 -11.74 -8.52
C ASN A 261 -14.43 -12.09 -7.25
N ILE A 262 -15.10 -12.50 -6.17
CA ILE A 262 -14.44 -12.91 -4.94
C ILE A 262 -13.51 -14.10 -5.18
N ARG A 263 -13.91 -15.08 -6.00
CA ARG A 263 -13.09 -16.26 -6.26
C ARG A 263 -11.73 -15.92 -6.90
N TRP A 264 -11.70 -15.04 -7.91
CA TRP A 264 -10.43 -14.66 -8.52
C TRP A 264 -9.63 -13.68 -7.63
N LEU A 265 -10.27 -12.76 -6.92
CA LEU A 265 -9.63 -11.87 -5.95
C LEU A 265 -8.93 -12.65 -4.84
N VAL A 266 -9.61 -13.63 -4.24
CA VAL A 266 -9.03 -14.50 -3.22
C VAL A 266 -7.81 -15.25 -3.77
N ARG A 267 -7.86 -15.76 -5.00
CA ARG A 267 -6.70 -16.40 -5.62
C ARG A 267 -5.52 -15.45 -5.77
N CYS A 268 -5.75 -14.21 -6.19
CA CYS A 268 -4.71 -13.19 -6.29
C CYS A 268 -4.11 -12.86 -4.90
N VAL A 269 -4.97 -12.66 -3.90
CA VAL A 269 -4.54 -12.38 -2.51
C VAL A 269 -3.77 -13.57 -1.93
N CYS A 270 -4.19 -14.81 -2.18
CA CYS A 270 -3.45 -16.01 -1.77
C CYS A 270 -2.08 -16.09 -2.44
N CYS A 271 -1.98 -15.84 -3.76
CA CYS A 271 -0.69 -15.81 -4.45
C CYS A 271 0.24 -14.74 -3.88
N TRP A 272 -0.30 -13.56 -3.59
CA TRP A 272 0.42 -12.47 -2.95
C TRP A 272 0.87 -12.85 -1.53
N GLY A 273 -0.02 -13.34 -0.68
CA GLY A 273 0.27 -13.67 0.71
C GLY A 273 1.27 -14.81 0.85
N ILE A 274 1.13 -15.87 0.03
CA ILE A 274 2.09 -16.98 0.02
C ILE A 274 3.49 -16.48 -0.39
N SER A 275 3.59 -15.70 -1.48
CA SER A 275 4.89 -15.19 -1.93
C SER A 275 5.48 -14.19 -0.93
N TYR A 276 4.66 -13.36 -0.28
CA TYR A 276 5.06 -12.46 0.79
C TYR A 276 5.71 -13.22 1.96
N VAL A 277 5.02 -14.21 2.51
CA VAL A 277 5.53 -15.03 3.63
C VAL A 277 6.78 -15.82 3.22
N MET A 278 6.75 -16.45 2.05
CA MET A 278 7.89 -17.23 1.54
C MET A 278 9.15 -16.37 1.36
N THR A 279 9.01 -15.09 1.02
CA THR A 279 10.14 -14.15 0.89
C THR A 279 10.85 -13.97 2.23
N PHE A 280 10.14 -13.84 3.34
CA PHE A 280 10.74 -13.80 4.68
C PHE A 280 11.34 -15.14 5.10
N LEU A 281 10.64 -16.25 4.84
CA LEU A 281 11.17 -17.59 5.17
C LEU A 281 12.50 -17.87 4.46
N VAL A 282 12.62 -17.48 3.18
CA VAL A 282 13.89 -17.59 2.45
C VAL A 282 14.97 -16.71 3.09
N LYS A 283 14.65 -15.46 3.47
CA LYS A 283 15.59 -14.57 4.18
C LYS A 283 16.09 -15.20 5.46
N TRP A 284 15.20 -15.65 6.33
CA TRP A 284 15.57 -16.20 7.64
C TRP A 284 16.36 -17.51 7.50
N THR A 285 15.98 -18.37 6.55
CA THR A 285 16.74 -19.60 6.25
C THR A 285 18.14 -19.27 5.75
N ALA A 286 18.26 -18.41 4.74
CA ALA A 286 19.54 -18.04 4.15
C ALA A 286 20.46 -17.35 5.18
N ALA A 287 19.90 -16.44 6.00
CA ALA A 287 20.64 -15.77 7.05
C ALA A 287 21.10 -16.77 8.15
N SER A 288 20.23 -17.71 8.56
CA SER A 288 20.60 -18.73 9.56
C SER A 288 21.72 -19.65 9.05
N VAL A 289 21.65 -20.06 7.78
CA VAL A 289 22.71 -20.89 7.17
C VAL A 289 24.03 -20.12 7.04
N ALA A 290 23.97 -18.85 6.65
CA ALA A 290 25.16 -18.04 6.45
C ALA A 290 25.88 -17.66 7.77
N THR A 291 25.12 -17.47 8.85
CA THR A 291 25.66 -17.03 10.16
C THR A 291 25.88 -18.17 11.14
N GLY A 292 25.24 -19.33 10.96
CA GLY A 292 25.17 -20.40 11.96
C GLY A 292 24.24 -20.09 13.13
N GLU A 293 23.50 -18.97 13.12
CA GLU A 293 22.60 -18.51 14.18
C GLU A 293 21.14 -18.74 13.80
N ASN A 294 20.27 -19.03 14.78
CA ASN A 294 18.82 -19.17 14.52
C ASN A 294 18.16 -17.79 14.38
N LYS A 295 18.05 -17.29 13.14
CA LYS A 295 17.39 -15.99 12.84
C LYS A 295 15.85 -16.05 12.90
N PHE A 296 15.25 -17.24 12.95
CA PHE A 296 13.80 -17.40 13.13
C PHE A 296 13.31 -16.94 14.52
N HIS A 297 14.11 -17.13 15.57
CA HIS A 297 13.70 -16.79 16.93
C HIS A 297 13.40 -15.29 17.06
N SER A 298 14.34 -14.43 16.69
CA SER A 298 14.17 -12.97 16.78
C SER A 298 13.04 -12.46 15.87
N ALA A 299 12.87 -13.08 14.71
CA ALA A 299 11.80 -12.71 13.77
C ALA A 299 10.41 -13.05 14.31
N ILE A 300 10.22 -14.26 14.88
CA ILE A 300 8.95 -14.70 15.48
C ILE A 300 8.61 -13.86 16.72
N GLN A 301 9.60 -13.59 17.58
CA GLN A 301 9.40 -12.71 18.74
C GLN A 301 8.93 -11.31 18.32
N SER A 302 9.60 -10.71 17.32
CA SER A 302 9.21 -9.42 16.77
C SER A 302 7.83 -9.43 16.13
N ALA A 303 7.43 -10.53 15.46
CA ALA A 303 6.09 -10.69 14.93
C ALA A 303 5.06 -10.74 16.07
N GLY A 304 5.32 -11.52 17.13
CA GLY A 304 4.43 -11.62 18.30
C GLY A 304 4.12 -10.25 18.93
N VAL A 305 5.13 -9.39 19.07
CA VAL A 305 4.93 -8.02 19.58
C VAL A 305 3.99 -7.20 18.67
N ARG A 306 4.04 -7.37 17.35
CA ARG A 306 3.16 -6.63 16.41
C ARG A 306 1.70 -7.08 16.45
N PHE A 307 1.47 -8.36 16.72
CA PHE A 307 0.12 -8.93 16.78
C PHE A 307 -0.59 -8.62 18.11
N ALA A 308 0.11 -8.80 19.22
CA ALA A 308 -0.51 -8.77 20.56
C ALA A 308 0.41 -8.19 21.64
N GLY A 309 1.50 -7.51 21.26
CA GLY A 309 2.42 -6.91 22.21
C GLY A 309 1.72 -5.81 23.01
N THR A 310 1.94 -5.81 24.31
CA THR A 310 1.70 -4.61 25.11
C THR A 310 2.81 -3.62 24.77
N SER A 311 2.46 -2.41 24.33
CA SER A 311 3.45 -1.35 24.25
C SER A 311 3.97 -1.10 25.66
N GLN A 312 5.28 -1.15 25.83
CA GLN A 312 5.88 -0.87 27.15
C GLN A 312 5.59 0.57 27.61
N GLU A 313 5.23 1.47 26.68
CA GLU A 313 4.97 2.89 26.96
C GLU A 313 3.51 3.17 27.36
N GLU A 314 2.55 2.40 26.84
CA GLU A 314 1.14 2.56 27.18
C GLU A 314 0.56 1.20 27.57
N ASN A 315 0.36 0.94 28.84
CA ASN A 315 -0.28 -0.28 29.37
C ASN A 315 -1.76 -0.38 28.97
N LEU A 316 -2.06 -0.33 27.66
CA LEU A 316 -3.41 -0.50 27.15
C LEU A 316 -3.78 -1.99 27.11
N PRO A 317 -4.85 -2.40 27.80
CA PRO A 317 -5.32 -3.78 27.69
C PRO A 317 -5.77 -4.08 26.26
N LEU A 318 -5.54 -5.31 25.80
CA LEU A 318 -5.77 -5.76 24.43
C LEU A 318 -7.18 -5.43 23.91
N PHE A 319 -8.21 -5.54 24.74
CA PHE A 319 -9.59 -5.22 24.36
C PHE A 319 -9.82 -3.74 24.03
N LYS A 320 -8.98 -2.81 24.52
CA LYS A 320 -8.98 -1.39 24.14
C LYS A 320 -8.07 -1.15 22.94
N GLN A 321 -6.94 -1.83 22.87
CA GLN A 321 -5.96 -1.64 21.79
C GLN A 321 -6.53 -2.01 20.41
N ILE A 322 -7.31 -3.10 20.33
CA ILE A 322 -7.94 -3.53 19.07
C ILE A 322 -8.81 -2.43 18.43
N PRO A 323 -9.84 -1.88 19.11
CA PRO A 323 -10.64 -0.79 18.52
C PRO A 323 -9.83 0.50 18.35
N TYR A 324 -8.87 0.78 19.21
CA TYR A 324 -8.02 1.97 19.11
C TYR A 324 -7.10 1.93 17.90
N ALA A 325 -6.63 0.76 17.48
CA ALA A 325 -5.88 0.61 16.24
C ALA A 325 -6.68 1.09 15.01
N VAL A 326 -7.98 0.80 14.97
CA VAL A 326 -8.88 1.28 13.92
C VAL A 326 -9.13 2.78 14.07
N PHE A 327 -9.44 3.24 15.30
CA PHE A 327 -9.76 4.64 15.56
C PHE A 327 -8.58 5.59 15.33
N ALA A 328 -7.36 5.21 15.70
CA ALA A 328 -6.15 5.98 15.45
C ALA A 328 -5.93 6.19 13.95
N ASN A 329 -6.07 5.13 13.14
CA ASN A 329 -5.91 5.23 11.69
C ASN A 329 -7.02 6.07 11.02
N ILE A 330 -8.27 6.02 11.52
CA ILE A 330 -9.34 6.92 11.05
C ILE A 330 -9.04 8.35 11.47
N SER A 331 -8.66 8.57 12.73
CA SER A 331 -8.28 9.90 13.25
C SER A 331 -7.19 10.55 12.39
N THR A 332 -6.12 9.82 12.11
CA THR A 332 -5.00 10.29 11.29
C THR A 332 -5.43 10.66 9.87
N LEU A 333 -6.30 9.87 9.24
CA LEU A 333 -6.83 10.16 7.90
C LEU A 333 -7.56 11.50 7.85
N PHE A 334 -8.26 11.88 8.91
CA PHE A 334 -9.00 13.13 9.02
C PHE A 334 -8.20 14.26 9.68
N GLY A 335 -6.89 14.13 9.79
CA GLY A 335 -5.99 15.15 10.31
C GLY A 335 -6.09 15.34 11.84
N GLY A 336 -6.25 14.23 12.56
CA GLY A 336 -6.25 14.22 14.03
C GLY A 336 -4.92 14.69 14.60
N GLU A 337 -5.01 15.42 15.71
CA GLU A 337 -3.90 15.85 16.54
C GLU A 337 -3.75 14.85 17.69
N GLY A 338 -2.64 14.12 17.71
CA GLY A 338 -2.46 12.96 18.60
C GLY A 338 -3.11 11.68 18.06
N ARG A 339 -2.83 10.55 18.74
CA ARG A 339 -3.19 9.20 18.25
C ARG A 339 -4.70 8.98 18.09
N VAL A 340 -5.50 9.45 19.05
CA VAL A 340 -6.95 9.24 19.07
C VAL A 340 -7.65 10.57 19.27
N ASP A 341 -8.13 11.16 18.18
CA ASP A 341 -8.99 12.36 18.19
C ASP A 341 -10.44 11.93 17.93
N PHE A 342 -11.24 11.90 18.98
CA PHE A 342 -12.64 11.47 18.91
C PHE A 342 -13.51 12.36 18.02
N GLY A 343 -13.20 13.66 17.91
CA GLY A 343 -13.91 14.57 17.00
C GLY A 343 -13.70 14.17 15.54
N LYS A 344 -12.46 13.86 15.16
CA LYS A 344 -12.11 13.39 13.80
C LYS A 344 -12.65 12.00 13.51
N ILE A 345 -12.63 11.10 14.49
CA ILE A 345 -13.24 9.76 14.37
C ILE A 345 -14.74 9.90 14.11
N LEU A 346 -15.45 10.73 14.86
CA LEU A 346 -16.88 10.95 14.67
C LEU A 346 -17.20 11.49 13.28
N ILE A 347 -16.44 12.48 12.81
CA ILE A 347 -16.56 13.00 11.43
C ILE A 347 -16.35 11.89 10.42
N GLY A 348 -15.30 11.07 10.56
CA GLY A 348 -15.01 9.96 9.67
C GLY A 348 -16.14 8.93 9.63
N LEU A 349 -16.65 8.52 10.80
CA LEU A 349 -17.77 7.59 10.91
C LEU A 349 -19.05 8.15 10.29
N LEU A 350 -19.36 9.44 10.52
CA LEU A 350 -20.52 10.09 9.91
C LEU A 350 -20.42 10.12 8.38
N ILE A 351 -19.25 10.44 7.82
CA ILE A 351 -19.01 10.41 6.37
C ILE A 351 -19.21 8.98 5.82
N VAL A 352 -18.65 7.97 6.48
CA VAL A 352 -18.84 6.57 6.10
C VAL A 352 -20.32 6.18 6.15
N LEU A 353 -21.02 6.50 7.24
CA LEU A 353 -22.46 6.23 7.39
C LEU A 353 -23.31 6.92 6.33
N LEU A 354 -23.03 8.19 6.00
CA LEU A 354 -23.71 8.93 4.94
C LEU A 354 -23.49 8.29 3.57
N ILE A 355 -22.27 7.85 3.27
CA ILE A 355 -21.96 7.18 2.00
C ILE A 355 -22.62 5.81 1.94
N PHE A 356 -22.56 5.02 3.03
CA PHE A 356 -23.23 3.71 3.11
C PHE A 356 -24.76 3.85 3.10
N GLY A 357 -25.31 4.77 3.88
CA GLY A 357 -26.76 5.02 3.92
C GLY A 357 -27.28 5.51 2.58
N GLY A 358 -26.58 6.47 1.96
CA GLY A 358 -26.89 6.93 0.59
C GLY A 358 -26.73 5.83 -0.44
N GLY A 359 -25.64 5.04 -0.34
CA GLY A 359 -25.41 3.87 -1.19
C GLY A 359 -26.48 2.81 -1.03
N TYR A 360 -26.90 2.49 0.20
CA TYR A 360 -27.99 1.54 0.47
C TYR A 360 -29.33 2.02 -0.09
N TYR A 361 -29.66 3.30 0.10
CA TYR A 361 -30.88 3.89 -0.48
C TYR A 361 -30.87 3.84 -2.01
N LEU A 362 -29.70 4.01 -2.63
CA LEU A 362 -29.50 3.93 -4.08
C LEU A 362 -29.40 2.49 -4.60
N LEU A 363 -29.09 1.51 -3.74
CA LEU A 363 -28.94 0.06 -4.06
C LEU A 363 -30.24 -0.64 -4.45
N HIS A 364 -31.41 0.02 -4.47
CA HIS A 364 -32.64 -0.51 -5.08
C HIS A 364 -32.53 -0.62 -6.61
N GLY A 365 -31.30 -0.69 -7.15
CA GLY A 365 -30.94 -0.80 -8.54
C GLY A 365 -30.62 -2.24 -9.00
N LYS A 366 -30.25 -2.37 -10.26
CA LYS A 366 -30.03 -3.62 -11.00
C LYS A 366 -28.96 -4.52 -10.37
N GLU A 367 -29.09 -5.85 -10.50
CA GLU A 367 -28.17 -6.86 -9.94
C GLU A 367 -26.68 -6.62 -10.27
N LYS A 368 -26.35 -6.21 -11.50
CA LYS A 368 -24.95 -5.91 -11.90
C LYS A 368 -24.28 -4.80 -11.08
N GLN A 369 -25.04 -3.85 -10.56
CA GLN A 369 -24.51 -2.78 -9.71
C GLN A 369 -24.31 -3.24 -8.28
N LYS A 370 -25.15 -4.17 -7.82
CA LYS A 370 -24.96 -4.83 -6.52
C LYS A 370 -23.67 -5.64 -6.50
N ASP A 371 -23.34 -6.33 -7.60
CA ASP A 371 -22.13 -7.14 -7.70
C ASP A 371 -20.85 -6.31 -7.59
N VAL A 372 -20.74 -5.22 -8.34
CA VAL A 372 -19.56 -4.33 -8.22
C VAL A 372 -19.50 -3.66 -6.86
N THR A 373 -20.64 -3.16 -6.35
CA THR A 373 -20.70 -2.49 -5.05
C THR A 373 -20.23 -3.42 -3.93
N ARG A 374 -20.75 -4.65 -3.86
CA ARG A 374 -20.32 -5.66 -2.88
C ARG A 374 -18.84 -5.99 -3.02
N THR A 375 -18.35 -6.13 -4.26
CA THR A 375 -16.94 -6.45 -4.54
C THR A 375 -16.01 -5.35 -4.06
N VAL A 376 -16.29 -4.08 -4.36
CA VAL A 376 -15.43 -2.97 -3.94
C VAL A 376 -15.51 -2.72 -2.43
N LEU A 377 -16.66 -2.96 -1.79
CA LEU A 377 -16.81 -2.85 -0.34
C LEU A 377 -15.99 -3.90 0.40
N VAL A 378 -15.94 -5.14 -0.10
CA VAL A 378 -15.06 -6.18 0.45
C VAL A 378 -13.60 -5.74 0.38
N LEU A 379 -13.14 -5.25 -0.78
CA LEU A 379 -11.77 -4.75 -0.93
C LEU A 379 -11.50 -3.55 -0.02
N GLY A 380 -12.43 -2.61 0.08
CA GLY A 380 -12.31 -1.42 0.94
C GLY A 380 -12.32 -1.72 2.44
N ALA A 381 -12.83 -2.88 2.85
CA ALA A 381 -12.83 -3.32 4.25
C ALA A 381 -11.54 -4.02 4.68
N VAL A 382 -10.75 -4.56 3.74
CA VAL A 382 -9.52 -5.32 4.06
C VAL A 382 -8.49 -4.51 4.88
N PRO A 383 -8.25 -3.20 4.65
CA PRO A 383 -7.34 -2.42 5.49
C PRO A 383 -7.70 -2.48 6.99
N TYR A 384 -8.99 -2.49 7.31
CA TYR A 384 -9.45 -2.58 8.71
C TYR A 384 -9.20 -3.97 9.32
N LEU A 385 -9.29 -5.05 8.53
CA LEU A 385 -8.88 -6.39 8.98
C LEU A 385 -7.39 -6.41 9.33
N ARG A 386 -6.55 -5.75 8.55
CA ARG A 386 -5.12 -5.59 8.87
C ARG A 386 -4.93 -4.86 10.19
N TYR A 387 -5.66 -3.77 10.45
CA TYR A 387 -5.57 -3.05 11.72
C TYR A 387 -5.98 -3.90 12.91
N LEU A 388 -6.98 -4.76 12.74
CA LEU A 388 -7.41 -5.68 13.80
C LEU A 388 -6.38 -6.80 14.05
N ILE A 389 -5.76 -7.33 12.99
CA ILE A 389 -4.77 -8.42 13.08
C ILE A 389 -3.44 -7.91 13.65
N LEU A 390 -2.89 -6.82 13.09
CA LEU A 390 -1.66 -6.17 13.53
C LEU A 390 -1.98 -4.98 14.45
N ASN A 391 -2.79 -5.21 15.48
CA ASN A 391 -3.38 -4.12 16.26
C ASN A 391 -2.34 -3.26 16.98
N ASN A 392 -1.33 -3.85 17.60
CA ASN A 392 -0.27 -3.09 18.26
C ASN A 392 0.52 -2.25 17.26
N HIS A 393 0.94 -2.85 16.16
CA HIS A 393 1.66 -2.12 15.11
C HIS A 393 0.80 -1.01 14.50
N SER A 394 -0.50 -1.26 14.26
CA SER A 394 -1.40 -0.29 13.64
C SER A 394 -1.80 0.85 14.59
N TYR A 395 -1.71 0.64 15.89
CA TYR A 395 -1.95 1.64 16.92
C TYR A 395 -0.72 2.53 17.13
N LEU A 396 0.48 1.93 17.23
CA LEU A 396 1.71 2.67 17.51
C LEU A 396 2.24 3.43 16.30
N HIS A 397 1.90 2.99 15.09
CA HIS A 397 2.40 3.52 13.83
C HIS A 397 1.27 4.00 12.90
N GLU A 398 0.19 4.56 13.48
CA GLU A 398 -0.95 5.12 12.75
C GLU A 398 -0.52 6.21 11.76
N PHE A 399 0.54 6.94 12.04
CA PHE A 399 1.07 8.03 11.24
C PHE A 399 1.56 7.59 9.84
N PHE A 400 1.74 6.30 9.60
CA PHE A 400 1.96 5.77 8.25
C PHE A 400 0.97 4.66 7.86
N THR A 401 0.47 3.83 8.79
CA THR A 401 -0.42 2.72 8.44
C THR A 401 -1.78 3.17 7.95
N TYR A 402 -2.24 4.38 8.32
CA TYR A 402 -3.51 4.97 7.86
C TYR A 402 -3.61 5.06 6.33
N ARG A 403 -2.47 5.12 5.63
CA ARG A 403 -2.42 5.21 4.17
C ARG A 403 -3.00 3.98 3.46
N ALA A 404 -3.10 2.84 4.14
CA ALA A 404 -3.80 1.67 3.62
C ALA A 404 -5.27 1.96 3.28
N GLN A 405 -5.89 2.96 3.91
CA GLN A 405 -7.26 3.40 3.64
C GLN A 405 -7.45 4.04 2.25
N ALA A 406 -6.38 4.25 1.46
CA ALA A 406 -6.49 4.68 0.07
C ALA A 406 -7.46 3.78 -0.73
N VAL A 407 -7.44 2.48 -0.49
CA VAL A 407 -8.36 1.51 -1.11
C VAL A 407 -9.80 1.74 -0.66
N THR A 408 -10.02 2.02 0.62
CA THR A 408 -11.34 2.34 1.18
C THR A 408 -11.93 3.59 0.53
N ILE A 409 -11.12 4.63 0.34
CA ILE A 409 -11.57 5.87 -0.30
C ILE A 409 -12.01 5.62 -1.74
N ILE A 410 -11.24 4.84 -2.51
CA ILE A 410 -11.63 4.44 -3.88
C ILE A 410 -12.92 3.63 -3.85
N ALA A 411 -13.08 2.70 -2.90
CA ALA A 411 -14.29 1.92 -2.76
C ALA A 411 -15.51 2.80 -2.47
N LEU A 412 -15.39 3.78 -1.57
CA LEU A 412 -16.47 4.74 -1.26
C LEU A 412 -16.82 5.61 -2.48
N CYS A 413 -15.84 6.12 -3.22
CA CYS A 413 -16.07 6.81 -4.47
C CYS A 413 -16.85 5.92 -5.47
N ALA A 414 -16.45 4.63 -5.57
CA ALA A 414 -17.08 3.68 -6.48
C ALA A 414 -18.53 3.39 -6.09
N VAL A 415 -18.85 3.25 -4.79
CA VAL A 415 -20.24 3.08 -4.31
C VAL A 415 -21.13 4.22 -4.79
N VAL A 416 -20.67 5.47 -4.63
CA VAL A 416 -21.43 6.65 -5.07
C VAL A 416 -21.64 6.64 -6.59
N TRP A 417 -20.56 6.42 -7.33
CA TRP A 417 -20.59 6.48 -8.80
C TRP A 417 -21.43 5.37 -9.44
N CYS A 418 -21.18 4.12 -9.07
CA CYS A 418 -21.90 2.96 -9.63
C CYS A 418 -23.41 3.09 -9.47
N ASN A 419 -23.86 3.69 -8.37
CA ASN A 419 -25.28 3.89 -8.10
C ASN A 419 -25.88 5.11 -8.81
N ARG A 420 -25.08 6.18 -9.03
CA ARG A 420 -25.53 7.37 -9.78
C ARG A 420 -25.76 7.07 -11.27
N GLU A 421 -24.91 6.29 -11.91
CA GLU A 421 -25.09 5.91 -13.32
C GLU A 421 -26.41 5.16 -13.55
N SER A 422 -26.87 4.38 -12.57
CA SER A 422 -28.16 3.70 -12.67
C SER A 422 -29.35 4.64 -12.85
N GLN A 423 -29.31 5.81 -12.25
CA GLN A 423 -30.37 6.82 -12.34
C GLN A 423 -30.35 7.57 -13.66
N LEU A 424 -29.14 7.91 -14.18
CA LEU A 424 -28.99 8.57 -15.46
C LEU A 424 -29.45 7.71 -16.63
N PHE A 425 -29.20 6.39 -16.58
CA PHE A 425 -29.72 5.45 -17.57
C PHE A 425 -31.23 5.22 -17.47
N ARG A 426 -31.82 5.24 -16.27
CA ARG A 426 -33.29 5.19 -16.08
C ARG A 426 -33.98 6.40 -16.74
N GLY A 427 -33.43 7.60 -16.58
CA GLY A 427 -33.95 8.82 -17.19
C GLY A 427 -33.95 8.76 -18.73
N LYS A 428 -32.87 8.25 -19.34
CA LYS A 428 -32.76 8.10 -20.81
C LYS A 428 -33.70 7.02 -21.35
N THR A 429 -33.87 5.89 -20.64
CA THR A 429 -34.75 4.79 -21.09
C THR A 429 -36.25 5.16 -20.95
N GLN A 430 -36.62 5.94 -19.93
CA GLN A 430 -37.99 6.46 -19.81
C GLN A 430 -38.26 7.55 -20.83
N SER A 431 -37.28 8.45 -21.12
CA SER A 431 -37.42 9.46 -22.17
C SER A 431 -37.55 8.83 -23.58
N SER A 432 -36.77 7.76 -23.85
CA SER A 432 -36.90 7.06 -25.15
C SER A 432 -38.21 6.28 -25.28
N LYS A 433 -38.69 5.64 -24.22
CA LYS A 433 -40.04 4.98 -24.22
C LYS A 433 -41.18 5.99 -24.34
N ALA A 434 -41.07 7.14 -23.67
CA ALA A 434 -42.06 8.22 -23.80
C ALA A 434 -42.09 8.84 -25.20
N LYS A 435 -40.92 8.98 -25.88
CA LYS A 435 -40.86 9.41 -27.28
C LYS A 435 -41.39 8.36 -28.24
N SER A 436 -41.11 7.08 -28.02
CA SER A 436 -41.62 5.97 -28.82
C SER A 436 -43.15 5.83 -28.72
N SER A 437 -43.72 5.97 -27.53
CA SER A 437 -45.20 5.91 -27.34
C SER A 437 -45.89 7.15 -27.92
N LYS A 438 -45.30 8.35 -27.89
CA LYS A 438 -45.84 9.53 -28.59
C LYS A 438 -45.78 9.39 -30.12
N MET A 439 -44.76 8.78 -30.68
CA MET A 439 -44.63 8.51 -32.10
C MET A 439 -45.63 7.45 -32.59
N GLN A 440 -45.92 6.43 -31.79
CA GLN A 440 -46.98 5.45 -32.11
C GLN A 440 -48.39 6.03 -31.98
N GLY A 441 -48.60 6.90 -30.99
CA GLY A 441 -49.89 7.60 -30.84
C GLY A 441 -50.21 8.54 -32.01
N THR A 442 -49.22 9.25 -32.57
CA THR A 442 -49.37 10.12 -33.74
C THR A 442 -49.56 9.33 -35.04
N LYS A 443 -48.94 8.16 -35.20
CA LYS A 443 -49.16 7.31 -36.38
C LYS A 443 -50.56 6.69 -36.39
N ASN A 444 -51.11 6.27 -35.25
CA ASN A 444 -52.45 5.73 -35.14
C ASN A 444 -53.55 6.82 -35.31
N ALA A 445 -53.28 8.05 -34.89
CA ALA A 445 -54.21 9.17 -35.12
C ALA A 445 -54.27 9.60 -36.59
N SER A 446 -53.14 9.52 -37.34
CA SER A 446 -53.14 9.84 -38.76
C SER A 446 -53.69 8.73 -39.66
N ALA A 447 -53.65 7.47 -39.20
CA ALA A 447 -54.27 6.33 -39.89
C ALA A 447 -55.80 6.35 -39.77
N LYS A 448 -56.37 6.79 -38.64
CA LYS A 448 -57.82 6.95 -38.47
C LYS A 448 -58.46 8.09 -39.26
N LYS A 449 -57.65 9.12 -39.64
CA LYS A 449 -58.15 10.23 -40.45
C LYS A 449 -58.20 9.92 -41.97
N LYS A 450 -57.53 8.87 -42.46
CA LYS A 450 -57.56 8.44 -43.86
C LYS A 450 -58.59 7.38 -44.18
N GLY A 451 -59.24 6.75 -43.18
CA GLY A 451 -60.27 5.73 -43.39
C GLY A 451 -61.73 6.23 -43.36
N GLY A 452 -61.94 7.55 -43.24
CA GLY A 452 -63.31 8.13 -43.13
C GLY A 452 -63.81 8.93 -44.34
N ARG A 453 -63.25 8.66 -45.56
CA ARG A 453 -63.81 9.19 -46.83
C ARG A 453 -63.86 8.07 -47.85
N ARG A 454 -64.93 7.32 -47.82
CA ARG A 454 -65.53 6.61 -48.93
C ARG A 454 -67.02 6.43 -48.61
#